data_c750c2b77a272379b8329564ac8bc6ed
#
_entry.id   c750c2b77a272379b8329564ac8bc6ed
#
_cell.length_a   1.000
_cell.length_b   1.000
_cell.length_c   1.000
_cell.angle_alpha   90.00
_cell.angle_beta   90.00
_cell.angle_gamma   90.00
#
_symmetry.space_group_name_H-M   'P 1'
#
loop_
_entity.id
_entity.type
_entity.pdbx_description
1 polymer ?
#
loop_
_entity_poly.entity_id
_entity_poly.type
_entity_poly.pdbx_seq_one_letter_code
_entity_poly.pdbx_strand_id
1 'polypeptide(L)'
;MSLSEDGSILSLALKRFGFRLIRGSSSKGGSEVRAAMQGALQRGNLVVLTPDGPRGPLHRFKYGTIRIASESGVPIIFARIGFTGGWQLKSWDRFIIPHPFSKVTLELHRLDVPRFDSEEKLRTYSELLSDRLGHA
;
A
#
# COMPACT_ATOMS: atom_id res chain seq x y z
N MET A 1 3.56 -1.17 -8.85
CA MET A 1 2.57 -0.61 -9.81
C MET A 1 2.42 -1.57 -10.98
N SER A 2 1.22 -1.64 -11.57
CA SER A 2 0.95 -2.45 -12.76
C SER A 2 1.80 -2.01 -13.95
N LEU A 3 2.04 -2.94 -14.89
CA LEU A 3 2.69 -2.66 -16.18
C LEU A 3 1.68 -2.22 -17.26
N SER A 4 0.41 -2.02 -16.89
CA SER A 4 -0.66 -1.57 -17.78
C SER A 4 -0.47 -0.09 -18.21
N GLU A 5 -1.16 0.32 -19.26
CA GLU A 5 -1.14 1.71 -19.76
C GLU A 5 -1.57 2.71 -18.68
N ASP A 6 -2.62 2.42 -17.92
CA ASP A 6 -3.07 3.24 -16.78
C ASP A 6 -1.97 3.42 -15.72
N GLY A 7 -1.21 2.35 -15.46
CA GLY A 7 -0.03 2.39 -14.60
C GLY A 7 1.07 3.31 -15.15
N SER A 8 1.11 3.54 -16.44
CA SER A 8 2.10 4.41 -17.08
C SER A 8 1.77 5.88 -16.89
N ILE A 9 0.50 6.28 -17.01
CA ILE A 9 0.03 7.67 -16.79
C ILE A 9 0.25 8.05 -15.33
N LEU A 10 -0.19 7.21 -14.38
CA LEU A 10 0.02 7.44 -12.95
C LEU A 10 1.52 7.51 -12.61
N SER A 11 2.33 6.68 -13.26
CA SER A 11 3.79 6.69 -13.09
C SER A 11 4.41 8.02 -13.51
N LEU A 12 3.95 8.59 -14.61
CA LEU A 12 4.44 9.88 -15.11
C LEU A 12 4.08 11.01 -14.14
N ALA A 13 2.83 11.02 -13.67
CA ALA A 13 2.36 11.98 -12.68
C ALA A 13 3.19 11.91 -11.38
N LEU A 14 3.35 10.71 -10.81
CA LEU A 14 4.13 10.53 -9.59
C LEU A 14 5.60 10.94 -9.75
N LYS A 15 6.21 10.65 -10.88
CA LYS A 15 7.58 11.13 -11.18
C LYS A 15 7.69 12.65 -11.19
N ARG A 16 6.68 13.37 -11.73
CA ARG A 16 6.64 14.84 -11.69
C ARG A 16 6.54 15.40 -10.27
N PHE A 17 5.94 14.64 -9.35
CA PHE A 17 5.91 14.95 -7.92
C PHE A 17 7.15 14.48 -7.16
N GLY A 18 8.20 14.01 -7.84
CA GLY A 18 9.47 13.61 -7.22
C GLY A 18 9.51 12.18 -6.67
N PHE A 19 8.47 11.37 -6.89
CA PHE A 19 8.47 9.99 -6.44
C PHE A 19 9.36 9.10 -7.31
N ARG A 20 10.14 8.23 -6.69
CA ARG A 20 10.82 7.11 -7.33
C ARG A 20 9.88 5.91 -7.35
N LEU A 21 9.76 5.26 -8.49
CA LEU A 21 8.81 4.16 -8.68
C LEU A 21 9.53 2.82 -8.63
N ILE A 22 9.06 1.94 -7.76
CA ILE A 22 9.41 0.53 -7.77
C ILE A 22 8.30 -0.21 -8.52
N ARG A 23 8.64 -0.79 -9.68
CA ARG A 23 7.70 -1.53 -10.53
C ARG A 23 7.91 -3.03 -10.37
N GLY A 24 6.84 -3.77 -10.34
CA GLY A 24 6.81 -5.22 -10.29
C GLY A 24 5.45 -5.73 -9.84
N SER A 25 5.20 -7.01 -10.05
CA SER A 25 3.99 -7.67 -9.59
C SER A 25 4.33 -8.80 -8.61
N SER A 26 3.38 -9.15 -7.76
CA SER A 26 3.50 -10.28 -6.83
C SER A 26 3.67 -11.65 -7.52
N SER A 27 3.43 -11.73 -8.83
CA SER A 27 3.52 -12.96 -9.61
C SER A 27 4.81 -13.11 -10.42
N LYS A 28 5.49 -12.01 -10.75
CA LYS A 28 6.81 -12.00 -11.41
C LYS A 28 7.63 -10.86 -10.83
N GLY A 29 8.80 -11.15 -10.24
CA GLY A 29 9.68 -10.13 -9.69
C GLY A 29 9.35 -9.70 -8.24
N GLY A 30 8.55 -10.47 -7.49
CA GLY A 30 8.20 -10.12 -6.10
C GLY A 30 9.42 -10.04 -5.16
N SER A 31 10.43 -10.86 -5.37
CA SER A 31 11.71 -10.79 -4.64
C SER A 31 12.49 -9.53 -4.95
N GLU A 32 12.55 -9.13 -6.21
CA GLU A 32 13.24 -7.92 -6.66
C GLU A 32 12.57 -6.65 -6.11
N VAL A 33 11.22 -6.61 -6.17
CA VAL A 33 10.44 -5.52 -5.58
C VAL A 33 10.70 -5.41 -4.09
N ARG A 34 10.70 -6.55 -3.36
CA ARG A 34 10.99 -6.58 -1.94
C ARG A 34 12.40 -6.06 -1.65
N ALA A 35 13.41 -6.55 -2.36
CA ALA A 35 14.78 -6.08 -2.19
C ALA A 35 14.93 -4.58 -2.47
N ALA A 36 14.27 -4.06 -3.51
CA ALA A 36 14.25 -2.64 -3.82
C ALA A 36 13.59 -1.79 -2.73
N MET A 37 12.48 -2.27 -2.15
CA MET A 37 11.79 -1.60 -1.04
C MET A 37 12.65 -1.61 0.23
N GLN A 38 13.23 -2.76 0.59
CA GLN A 38 14.14 -2.87 1.74
C GLN A 38 15.36 -1.95 1.59
N GLY A 39 15.97 -1.93 0.41
CA GLY A 39 17.07 -1.03 0.13
C GLY A 39 16.70 0.46 0.18
N ALA A 40 15.46 0.82 -0.19
CA ALA A 40 14.96 2.18 -0.02
C ALA A 40 14.80 2.53 1.47
N LEU A 41 14.19 1.66 2.27
CA LEU A 41 14.01 1.84 3.71
C LEU A 41 15.34 1.95 4.46
N GLN A 42 16.33 1.11 4.12
CA GLN A 42 17.67 1.17 4.70
C GLN A 42 18.39 2.49 4.44
N ARG A 43 18.10 3.16 3.32
CA ARG A 43 18.62 4.49 3.00
C ARG A 43 17.82 5.63 3.64
N GLY A 44 16.88 5.32 4.53
CA GLY A 44 16.03 6.31 5.21
C GLY A 44 14.91 6.89 4.33
N ASN A 45 14.61 6.27 3.19
CA ASN A 45 13.52 6.75 2.34
C ASN A 45 12.16 6.23 2.82
N LEU A 46 11.12 7.05 2.64
CA LEU A 46 9.75 6.62 2.80
C LEU A 46 9.32 5.76 1.59
N VAL A 47 8.67 4.63 1.85
CA VAL A 47 8.06 3.79 0.83
C VAL A 47 6.54 3.89 0.92
N VAL A 48 5.90 4.32 -0.15
CA VAL A 48 4.43 4.45 -0.25
C VAL A 48 3.88 3.34 -1.12
N LEU A 49 2.83 2.68 -0.65
CA LEU A 49 2.14 1.62 -1.39
C LEU A 49 0.66 1.54 -0.99
N THR A 50 -0.15 0.92 -1.85
CA THR A 50 -1.51 0.54 -1.52
C THR A 50 -1.50 -0.85 -0.86
N PRO A 51 -2.11 -1.02 0.33
CA PRO A 51 -1.97 -2.25 1.10
C PRO A 51 -2.62 -3.47 0.44
N ASP A 52 -3.69 -3.27 -0.32
CA ASP A 52 -4.45 -4.28 -1.04
C ASP A 52 -3.82 -4.67 -2.40
N GLY A 53 -2.88 -3.86 -2.90
CA GLY A 53 -2.18 -4.10 -4.16
C GLY A 53 -3.08 -4.00 -5.40
N PRO A 54 -2.54 -4.23 -6.60
CA PRO A 54 -3.25 -3.94 -7.86
C PRO A 54 -4.35 -4.94 -8.25
N ARG A 55 -4.51 -6.03 -7.51
CA ARG A 55 -5.48 -7.10 -7.82
C ARG A 55 -6.48 -7.36 -6.70
N GLY A 56 -6.45 -6.54 -5.65
CA GLY A 56 -7.30 -6.76 -4.48
C GLY A 56 -7.03 -8.10 -3.76
N PRO A 57 -7.94 -8.58 -2.93
CA PRO A 57 -9.24 -7.97 -2.64
C PRO A 57 -9.13 -6.64 -1.93
N LEU A 58 -10.16 -5.79 -2.11
CA LEU A 58 -10.28 -4.47 -1.50
C LEU A 58 -10.16 -4.56 0.02
N HIS A 59 -9.47 -3.58 0.64
CA HIS A 59 -9.28 -3.45 2.08
C HIS A 59 -8.55 -4.63 2.76
N ARG A 60 -7.76 -5.40 2.01
CA ARG A 60 -6.94 -6.48 2.56
C ARG A 60 -5.46 -6.16 2.46
N PHE A 61 -4.76 -6.22 3.59
CA PHE A 61 -3.31 -6.08 3.60
C PHE A 61 -2.64 -7.23 2.87
N LYS A 62 -1.81 -6.91 1.90
CA LYS A 62 -0.96 -7.92 1.28
C LYS A 62 0.12 -8.35 2.26
N TYR A 63 0.24 -9.65 2.42
CA TYR A 63 1.26 -10.30 3.24
C TYR A 63 2.67 -9.72 3.04
N GLY A 64 3.05 -9.43 1.79
CA GLY A 64 4.36 -8.85 1.46
C GLY A 64 4.64 -7.51 2.12
N THR A 65 3.63 -6.68 2.35
CA THR A 65 3.76 -5.38 3.04
C THR A 65 4.13 -5.59 4.50
N ILE A 66 3.40 -6.45 5.18
CA ILE A 66 3.61 -6.77 6.61
C ILE A 66 4.97 -7.44 6.80
N ARG A 67 5.33 -8.35 5.88
CA ARG A 67 6.62 -9.02 5.89
C ARG A 67 7.79 -8.02 5.80
N ILE A 68 7.73 -7.06 4.88
CA ILE A 68 8.79 -6.04 4.74
C ILE A 68 8.91 -5.21 6.01
N ALA A 69 7.80 -4.77 6.61
CA ALA A 69 7.82 -4.00 7.84
C ALA A 69 8.41 -4.80 9.01
N SER A 70 8.01 -6.07 9.17
CA SER A 70 8.55 -6.99 10.17
C SER A 70 10.05 -7.23 10.02
N GLU A 71 10.51 -7.51 8.79
CA GLU A 71 11.93 -7.75 8.49
C GLU A 71 12.80 -6.49 8.65
N SER A 72 12.28 -5.33 8.25
CA SER A 72 13.00 -4.05 8.30
C SER A 72 12.92 -3.36 9.66
N GLY A 73 11.99 -3.76 10.53
CA GLY A 73 11.76 -3.14 11.84
C GLY A 73 11.25 -1.70 11.75
N VAL A 74 10.66 -1.31 10.61
CA VAL A 74 10.09 0.02 10.41
C VAL A 74 8.58 0.01 10.65
N PRO A 75 8.00 1.07 11.24
CA PRO A 75 6.56 1.15 11.41
C PRO A 75 5.86 1.36 10.07
N ILE A 76 4.61 0.90 9.98
CA ILE A 76 3.70 1.26 8.90
C ILE A 76 2.88 2.47 9.37
N ILE A 77 2.82 3.51 8.56
CA ILE A 77 1.86 4.59 8.75
C ILE A 77 0.69 4.32 7.80
N PHE A 78 -0.40 3.81 8.36
CA PHE A 78 -1.62 3.57 7.61
C PHE A 78 -2.41 4.88 7.49
N ALA A 79 -2.64 5.31 6.25
CA ALA A 79 -3.38 6.52 5.93
C ALA A 79 -4.79 6.15 5.47
N ARG A 80 -5.79 6.60 6.22
CA ARG A 80 -7.20 6.54 5.81
C ARG A 80 -7.60 7.88 5.25
N ILE A 81 -8.20 7.86 4.05
CA ILE A 81 -8.62 9.07 3.35
C ILE A 81 -10.14 9.03 3.22
N GLY A 82 -10.79 10.03 3.79
CA GLY A 82 -12.23 10.25 3.66
C GLY A 82 -12.55 11.52 2.88
N PHE A 83 -13.70 11.57 2.22
CA PHE A 83 -14.18 12.76 1.52
C PHE A 83 -15.68 12.97 1.79
N THR A 84 -16.13 14.22 1.78
CA THR A 84 -17.55 14.55 1.98
C THR A 84 -18.42 14.23 0.76
N GLY A 85 -17.83 13.90 -0.39
CA GLY A 85 -18.53 13.48 -1.60
C GLY A 85 -17.57 13.20 -2.75
N GLY A 86 -17.98 12.35 -3.68
CA GLY A 86 -17.16 11.96 -4.83
C GLY A 86 -17.90 11.07 -5.80
N TRP A 87 -17.36 10.93 -7.01
CA TRP A 87 -17.83 9.99 -8.03
C TRP A 87 -17.11 8.66 -7.82
N GLN A 88 -17.86 7.62 -7.51
CA GLN A 88 -17.35 6.27 -7.41
C GLN A 88 -17.30 5.62 -8.79
N LEU A 89 -16.12 5.16 -9.20
CA LEU A 89 -15.94 4.45 -10.45
C LEU A 89 -16.37 2.97 -10.32
N LYS A 90 -16.81 2.39 -11.44
CA LYS A 90 -17.11 0.95 -11.55
C LYS A 90 -15.83 0.15 -11.74
N SER A 91 -14.90 0.25 -10.79
CA SER A 91 -13.65 -0.51 -10.74
C SER A 91 -13.67 -1.49 -9.57
N TRP A 92 -12.78 -2.50 -9.59
CA TRP A 92 -12.71 -3.51 -8.52
C TRP A 92 -12.38 -2.89 -7.15
N ASP A 93 -11.61 -1.79 -7.14
CA ASP A 93 -11.21 -1.02 -5.96
C ASP A 93 -12.19 0.08 -5.60
N ARG A 94 -13.30 0.22 -6.36
CA ARG A 94 -14.32 1.28 -6.16
C ARG A 94 -13.67 2.66 -6.03
N PHE A 95 -12.70 2.93 -6.90
CA PHE A 95 -11.96 4.19 -6.87
C PHE A 95 -12.89 5.40 -6.84
N ILE A 96 -12.61 6.34 -5.94
CA ILE A 96 -13.43 7.54 -5.77
C ILE A 96 -12.64 8.75 -6.24
N ILE A 97 -13.27 9.56 -7.11
CA ILE A 97 -12.78 10.88 -7.49
C ILE A 97 -13.53 11.90 -6.62
N PRO A 98 -12.87 12.62 -5.71
CA PRO A 98 -13.53 13.62 -4.89
C PRO A 98 -14.20 14.70 -5.74
N HIS A 99 -15.36 15.17 -5.33
CA HIS A 99 -15.99 16.34 -5.97
C HIS A 99 -15.10 17.58 -5.79
N PRO A 100 -15.11 18.54 -6.75
CA PRO A 100 -14.48 19.83 -6.55
C PRO A 100 -14.98 20.46 -5.23
N PHE A 101 -14.06 21.03 -4.47
CA PHE A 101 -14.33 21.67 -3.17
C PHE A 101 -14.82 20.74 -2.05
N SER A 102 -14.78 19.40 -2.23
CA SER A 102 -15.10 18.48 -1.15
C SER A 102 -14.03 18.56 -0.05
N LYS A 103 -14.44 18.37 1.20
CA LYS A 103 -13.52 18.24 2.33
C LYS A 103 -12.84 16.88 2.26
N VAL A 104 -11.52 16.88 2.34
CA VAL A 104 -10.71 15.66 2.46
C VAL A 104 -10.24 15.54 3.91
N THR A 105 -10.46 14.37 4.51
CA THR A 105 -9.97 14.03 5.85
C THR A 105 -8.89 12.98 5.70
N LEU A 106 -7.75 13.20 6.33
CA LEU A 106 -6.64 12.25 6.39
C LEU A 106 -6.42 11.84 7.84
N GLU A 107 -6.60 10.56 8.13
CA GLU A 107 -6.32 9.95 9.42
C GLU A 107 -5.09 9.07 9.30
N LEU A 108 -4.10 9.28 10.16
CA LEU A 108 -2.85 8.53 10.17
C LEU A 108 -2.79 7.63 11.41
N HIS A 109 -2.62 6.35 11.18
CA HIS A 109 -2.47 5.34 12.22
C HIS A 109 -1.09 4.71 12.15
N ARG A 110 -0.32 4.83 13.23
CA ARG A 110 0.97 4.15 13.34
C ARG A 110 0.75 2.70 13.75
N LEU A 111 1.34 1.78 13.01
CA LEU A 111 1.32 0.34 13.24
C LEU A 111 2.76 -0.13 13.40
N ASP A 112 3.12 -0.51 14.62
CA ASP A 112 4.41 -1.14 14.91
C ASP A 112 4.26 -2.64 14.69
N VAL A 113 4.93 -3.16 13.66
CA VAL A 113 4.86 -4.57 13.26
C VAL A 113 5.97 -5.32 14.00
N PRO A 114 5.64 -6.29 14.87
CA PRO A 114 6.65 -7.08 15.56
C PRO A 114 7.44 -7.96 14.58
N ARG A 115 8.62 -8.37 15.00
CA ARG A 115 9.37 -9.40 14.28
C ARG A 115 8.75 -10.76 14.56
N PHE A 116 8.57 -11.53 13.51
CA PHE A 116 8.02 -12.88 13.59
C PHE A 116 9.10 -13.90 13.25
N ASP A 117 9.12 -14.99 14.01
CA ASP A 117 10.01 -16.14 13.87
C ASP A 117 9.45 -17.20 12.90
N SER A 118 8.16 -17.10 12.55
CA SER A 118 7.52 -18.02 11.61
C SER A 118 6.62 -17.29 10.60
N GLU A 119 6.54 -17.85 9.42
CA GLU A 119 5.69 -17.33 8.33
C GLU A 119 4.20 -17.45 8.66
N GLU A 120 3.81 -18.47 9.41
CA GLU A 120 2.43 -18.70 9.85
C GLU A 120 1.96 -17.57 10.77
N LYS A 121 2.73 -17.24 11.80
CA LYS A 121 2.42 -16.14 12.71
C LYS A 121 2.29 -14.80 11.97
N LEU A 122 3.17 -14.56 11.01
CA LEU A 122 3.13 -13.35 10.20
C LEU A 122 1.87 -13.28 9.31
N ARG A 123 1.42 -14.41 8.75
CA ARG A 123 0.17 -14.47 7.98
C ARG A 123 -1.03 -14.21 8.86
N THR A 124 -1.13 -14.88 10.00
CA THR A 124 -2.21 -14.66 10.99
C THR A 124 -2.28 -13.19 11.41
N TYR A 125 -1.13 -12.56 11.66
CA TYR A 125 -1.08 -11.14 12.00
C TYR A 125 -1.55 -10.24 10.84
N SER A 126 -1.19 -10.57 9.60
CA SER A 126 -1.65 -9.84 8.41
C SER A 126 -3.17 -9.91 8.23
N GLU A 127 -3.77 -11.07 8.50
CA GLU A 127 -5.23 -11.25 8.46
C GLU A 127 -5.92 -10.44 9.55
N LEU A 128 -5.41 -10.51 10.77
CA LEU A 128 -5.95 -9.76 11.91
C LEU A 128 -5.89 -8.24 11.68
N LEU A 129 -4.80 -7.73 11.10
CA LEU A 129 -4.72 -6.32 10.70
C LEU A 129 -5.72 -5.96 9.62
N SER A 130 -5.91 -6.85 8.64
CA SER A 130 -6.89 -6.63 7.56
C SER A 130 -8.31 -6.55 8.11
N ASP A 131 -8.66 -7.43 9.05
CA ASP A 131 -9.98 -7.42 9.67
C ASP A 131 -10.18 -6.18 10.55
N ARG A 132 -9.14 -5.74 11.26
CA ARG A 132 -9.21 -4.56 12.13
C ARG A 132 -9.30 -3.23 11.35
N LEU A 133 -8.61 -3.11 10.23
CA LEU A 133 -8.47 -1.86 9.49
C LEU A 133 -9.29 -1.82 8.20
N GLY A 134 -9.69 -2.97 7.66
CA GLY A 134 -10.45 -3.08 6.42
C GLY A 134 -11.95 -2.77 6.58
N HIS A 135 -12.48 -2.83 7.79
CA HIS A 135 -13.91 -2.56 8.09
C HIS A 135 -14.14 -1.20 8.75
N ALA A 136 -13.15 -0.37 8.78
CA ALA A 136 -13.24 0.95 9.42
C ALA A 136 -13.40 2.07 8.39
#